data_96d7512508a7c349d1f9425fcec4214c
#
_entry.id   96d7512508a7c349d1f9425fcec4214c
#
_cell.length_a   1.000
_cell.length_b   1.000
_cell.length_c   1.000
_cell.angle_alpha   90.00
_cell.angle_beta   90.00
_cell.angle_gamma   90.00
#
_symmetry.space_group_name_H-M   'P 1'
#
loop_
_entity.id
_entity.type
_entity.pdbx_description
1 polymer ?
#
loop_
_entity_poly.entity_id
_entity_poly.type
_entity_poly.pdbx_seq_one_letter_code
_entity_poly.pdbx_strand_id
1 'polypeptide(L)'
;MTAGQMLGRVDALLPNQYGREEKMQWLAQAEGFVLREAEQVTGALPEVTEEYVLTAEAPYDELYRHYVEAQIHYANGEMARYNNAAAQWNNAFLTYKDYRCRRERPQRSAAALRLF
;
A
#
# COMPACT_ATOMS: atom_id res chain seq x y z
N MET A 1 -4.53 2.62 10.66
CA MET A 1 -4.74 1.18 10.94
C MET A 1 -3.39 0.52 11.18
N THR A 2 -3.31 -0.39 12.14
CA THR A 2 -2.07 -1.11 12.36
C THR A 2 -1.89 -2.22 11.34
N ALA A 3 -0.64 -2.71 11.21
CA ALA A 3 -0.35 -3.81 10.29
C ALA A 3 -1.16 -5.06 10.64
N GLY A 4 -1.28 -5.37 11.94
CA GLY A 4 -2.07 -6.52 12.38
C GLY A 4 -3.55 -6.39 12.01
N GLN A 5 -4.11 -5.20 12.16
CA GLN A 5 -5.50 -4.94 11.77
C GLN A 5 -5.68 -5.11 10.26
N MET A 6 -4.73 -4.64 9.47
CA MET A 6 -4.81 -4.78 8.01
C MET A 6 -4.76 -6.24 7.59
N LEU A 7 -3.88 -7.06 8.19
CA LEU A 7 -3.84 -8.49 7.89
C LEU A 7 -5.13 -9.19 8.30
N GLY A 8 -5.73 -8.78 9.42
CA GLY A 8 -7.04 -9.29 9.82
C GLY A 8 -8.11 -9.00 8.78
N ARG A 9 -8.08 -7.79 8.21
CA ARG A 9 -9.00 -7.41 7.14
C ARG A 9 -8.80 -8.25 5.88
N VAL A 10 -7.53 -8.48 5.51
CA VAL A 10 -7.22 -9.34 4.36
C VAL A 10 -7.77 -10.75 4.59
N ASP A 11 -7.52 -11.33 5.75
CA ASP A 11 -7.96 -12.68 6.06
C ASP A 11 -9.47 -12.81 6.07
N ALA A 12 -10.18 -11.77 6.52
CA ALA A 12 -11.63 -11.77 6.53
C ALA A 12 -12.22 -11.71 5.13
N LEU A 13 -11.59 -10.98 4.21
CA LEU A 13 -12.09 -10.77 2.86
C LEU A 13 -11.60 -11.83 1.87
N LEU A 14 -10.42 -12.38 2.12
CA LEU A 14 -9.83 -13.39 1.25
C LEU A 14 -9.22 -14.50 2.13
N PRO A 15 -10.01 -15.50 2.53
CA PRO A 15 -9.46 -16.62 3.31
C PRO A 15 -8.32 -17.29 2.55
N ASN A 16 -7.24 -17.58 3.27
CA ASN A 16 -6.02 -18.13 2.69
C ASN A 16 -5.30 -18.98 3.73
N GLN A 17 -4.33 -19.75 3.25
CA GLN A 17 -3.58 -20.70 4.08
C GLN A 17 -2.18 -20.22 4.42
N TYR A 18 -1.82 -19.00 4.03
CA TYR A 18 -0.47 -18.49 4.24
C TYR A 18 -0.27 -18.03 5.67
N GLY A 19 0.96 -18.18 6.16
CA GLY A 19 1.30 -17.84 7.52
C GLY A 19 1.32 -16.33 7.75
N ARG A 20 1.16 -15.96 9.01
CA ARG A 20 1.15 -14.55 9.43
C ARG A 20 2.45 -13.85 9.08
N GLU A 21 3.58 -14.55 9.27
CA GLU A 21 4.90 -13.97 8.99
C GLU A 21 5.06 -13.64 7.50
N GLU A 22 4.65 -14.55 6.63
CA GLU A 22 4.75 -14.33 5.19
C GLU A 22 3.87 -13.17 4.74
N LYS A 23 2.65 -13.12 5.22
CA LYS A 23 1.74 -12.01 4.91
C LYS A 23 2.28 -10.70 5.46
N MET A 24 2.92 -10.73 6.63
CA MET A 24 3.54 -9.54 7.20
C MET A 24 4.70 -9.04 6.33
N GLN A 25 5.48 -9.93 5.74
CA GLN A 25 6.54 -9.54 4.81
C GLN A 25 5.96 -8.86 3.57
N TRP A 26 4.88 -9.39 3.03
CA TRP A 26 4.21 -8.76 1.89
C TRP A 26 3.69 -7.37 2.25
N LEU A 27 3.09 -7.25 3.44
CA LEU A 27 2.60 -5.96 3.90
C LEU A 27 3.75 -4.97 4.11
N ALA A 28 4.88 -5.43 4.63
CA ALA A 28 6.07 -4.60 4.80
C ALA A 28 6.60 -4.11 3.46
N GLN A 29 6.53 -4.94 2.42
CA GLN A 29 6.91 -4.51 1.07
C GLN A 29 6.01 -3.36 0.59
N ALA A 30 4.71 -3.47 0.80
CA ALA A 30 3.78 -2.40 0.42
C ALA A 30 4.09 -1.11 1.17
N GLU A 31 4.33 -1.21 2.47
CA GLU A 31 4.72 -0.03 3.26
C GLU A 31 6.04 0.55 2.79
N GLY A 32 6.98 -0.30 2.38
CA GLY A 32 8.24 0.15 1.80
C GLY A 32 8.03 0.99 0.55
N PHE A 33 7.15 0.57 -0.36
CA PHE A 33 6.81 1.37 -1.54
C PHE A 33 6.18 2.70 -1.15
N VAL A 34 5.28 2.69 -0.17
CA VAL A 34 4.64 3.92 0.31
C VAL A 34 5.70 4.89 0.84
N LEU A 35 6.61 4.39 1.68
CA LEU A 35 7.63 5.24 2.28
C LEU A 35 8.63 5.75 1.24
N ARG A 36 9.11 4.90 0.33
CA ARG A 36 10.11 5.30 -0.66
C ARG A 36 9.52 6.20 -1.74
N GLU A 37 8.39 5.82 -2.29
CA GLU A 37 7.87 6.46 -3.50
C GLU A 37 6.89 7.60 -3.22
N ALA A 38 6.06 7.48 -2.18
CA ALA A 38 5.07 8.50 -1.88
C ALA A 38 5.59 9.49 -0.84
N GLU A 39 6.24 9.00 0.22
CA GLU A 39 6.76 9.84 1.29
C GLU A 39 8.21 10.28 1.07
N GLN A 40 8.88 9.67 0.11
CA GLN A 40 10.27 9.98 -0.26
C GLN A 40 11.25 9.82 0.91
N VAL A 41 11.01 8.82 1.74
CA VAL A 41 11.89 8.50 2.86
C VAL A 41 13.18 7.89 2.32
N THR A 42 14.30 8.36 2.84
CA THR A 42 15.63 7.81 2.53
C THR A 42 16.18 7.13 3.79
N GLY A 43 17.19 6.28 3.61
CA GLY A 43 17.80 5.56 4.72
C GLY A 43 17.05 4.28 5.06
N ALA A 44 17.26 3.79 6.28
CA ALA A 44 16.68 2.53 6.71
C ALA A 44 15.16 2.63 6.87
N LEU A 45 14.45 1.59 6.43
CA LEU A 45 13.01 1.50 6.61
C LEU A 45 12.70 0.91 8.00
N PRO A 46 11.58 1.30 8.61
CA PRO A 46 11.19 0.73 9.89
C PRO A 46 10.81 -0.74 9.77
N GLU A 47 10.91 -1.45 10.88
CA GLU A 47 10.42 -2.82 10.95
C GLU A 47 8.90 -2.80 11.16
N VAL A 48 8.19 -3.55 10.33
CA VAL A 48 6.72 -3.62 10.41
C VAL A 48 6.32 -4.79 11.29
N THR A 49 5.82 -4.46 12.48
CA THR A 49 5.31 -5.44 13.44
C THR A 49 3.79 -5.36 13.50
N GLU A 50 3.17 -6.22 14.31
CA GLU A 50 1.70 -6.24 14.45
C GLU A 50 1.14 -4.90 14.90
N GLU A 51 1.85 -4.18 15.76
CA GLU A 51 1.42 -2.90 16.30
C GLU A 51 1.86 -1.70 15.46
N TYR A 52 2.62 -1.92 14.40
CA TYR A 52 3.10 -0.84 13.56
C TYR A 52 1.92 -0.13 12.89
N VAL A 53 1.89 1.20 13.00
CA VAL A 53 0.83 1.99 12.36
C VAL A 53 1.25 2.28 10.92
N LEU A 54 0.44 1.82 9.98
CA LEU A 54 0.72 2.00 8.55
C LEU A 54 0.64 3.48 8.18
N THR A 55 1.51 3.90 7.28
CA THR A 55 1.66 5.31 6.89
C THR A 55 0.43 5.84 6.17
N ALA A 56 -0.08 5.11 5.18
CA ALA A 56 -1.28 5.55 4.46
C ALA A 56 -2.51 5.30 5.31
N GLU A 57 -3.29 6.36 5.52
CA GLU A 57 -4.49 6.34 6.34
C GLU A 57 -5.74 6.24 5.46
N ALA A 58 -6.86 5.94 6.10
CA ALA A 58 -8.14 5.89 5.39
C ALA A 58 -8.43 7.24 4.72
N PRO A 59 -9.01 7.27 3.54
CA PRO A 59 -9.51 6.12 2.76
C PRO A 59 -8.45 5.43 1.88
N TYR A 60 -7.20 5.82 1.98
CA TYR A 60 -6.14 5.35 1.09
C TYR A 60 -5.53 4.01 1.51
N ASP A 61 -5.80 3.56 2.73
CA ASP A 61 -5.17 2.36 3.29
C ASP A 61 -5.58 1.06 2.61
N GLU A 62 -6.62 1.07 1.77
CA GLU A 62 -6.99 -0.11 0.98
C GLU A 62 -5.88 -0.56 0.03
N LEU A 63 -4.93 0.32 -0.29
CA LEU A 63 -3.79 -0.08 -1.13
C LEU A 63 -3.02 -1.25 -0.53
N TYR A 64 -2.89 -1.30 0.79
CA TYR A 64 -2.19 -2.41 1.45
C TYR A 64 -2.93 -3.73 1.24
N ARG A 65 -4.24 -3.71 1.34
CA ARG A 65 -5.05 -4.90 1.13
C ARG A 65 -4.87 -5.43 -0.29
N HIS A 66 -4.94 -4.55 -1.27
CA HIS A 66 -4.76 -4.94 -2.67
C HIS A 66 -3.40 -5.57 -2.91
N TYR A 67 -2.35 -5.03 -2.29
CA TYR A 67 -1.01 -5.57 -2.46
C TYR A 67 -0.91 -7.00 -1.90
N VAL A 68 -1.36 -7.18 -0.66
CA VAL A 68 -1.28 -8.50 -0.01
C VAL A 68 -2.15 -9.51 -0.75
N GLU A 69 -3.34 -9.13 -1.19
CA GLU A 69 -4.21 -10.03 -1.96
C GLU A 69 -3.56 -10.41 -3.30
N ALA A 70 -2.89 -9.47 -3.95
CA ALA A 70 -2.17 -9.77 -5.19
C ALA A 70 -1.09 -10.83 -4.94
N GLN A 71 -0.35 -10.72 -3.84
CA GLN A 71 0.69 -11.69 -3.51
C GLN A 71 0.09 -13.07 -3.22
N ILE A 72 -1.05 -13.13 -2.54
CA ILE A 72 -1.75 -14.38 -2.28
C ILE A 72 -2.15 -15.03 -3.60
N HIS A 73 -2.75 -14.29 -4.51
CA HIS A 73 -3.17 -14.83 -5.81
C HIS A 73 -1.97 -15.30 -6.63
N TYR A 74 -0.88 -14.55 -6.60
CA TYR A 74 0.35 -14.95 -7.30
C TYR A 74 0.88 -16.26 -6.74
N ALA A 75 0.95 -16.41 -5.43
CA ALA A 75 1.43 -17.62 -4.79
C ALA A 75 0.53 -18.81 -5.07
N ASN A 76 -0.77 -18.57 -5.24
CA ASN A 76 -1.73 -19.61 -5.60
C ASN A 76 -1.69 -19.98 -7.08
N GLY A 77 -1.00 -19.22 -7.92
CA GLY A 77 -0.98 -19.44 -9.36
C GLY A 77 -2.21 -18.89 -10.08
N GLU A 78 -2.99 -18.03 -9.43
CA GLU A 78 -4.22 -17.47 -9.98
C GLU A 78 -3.91 -16.18 -10.74
N MET A 79 -3.35 -16.32 -11.94
CA MET A 79 -2.79 -15.16 -12.66
C MET A 79 -3.83 -14.12 -13.03
N ALA A 80 -5.04 -14.51 -13.39
CA ALA A 80 -6.08 -13.53 -13.72
C ALA A 80 -6.46 -12.69 -12.51
N ARG A 81 -6.59 -13.32 -11.34
CA ARG A 81 -6.88 -12.63 -10.10
C ARG A 81 -5.71 -11.76 -9.64
N TYR A 82 -4.50 -12.28 -9.83
CA TYR A 82 -3.30 -11.50 -9.53
C TYR A 82 -3.26 -10.22 -10.36
N ASN A 83 -3.50 -10.34 -11.67
CA ASN A 83 -3.46 -9.17 -12.55
C ASN A 83 -4.50 -8.13 -12.15
N ASN A 84 -5.68 -8.56 -11.76
CA ASN A 84 -6.74 -7.66 -11.31
C ASN A 84 -6.36 -6.97 -9.99
N ALA A 85 -5.88 -7.73 -9.03
CA ALA A 85 -5.46 -7.18 -7.73
C ALA A 85 -4.26 -6.24 -7.88
N ALA A 86 -3.30 -6.61 -8.73
CA ALA A 86 -2.13 -5.77 -8.99
C ALA A 86 -2.53 -4.44 -9.65
N ALA A 87 -3.51 -4.46 -10.56
CA ALA A 87 -4.03 -3.24 -11.17
C ALA A 87 -4.71 -2.35 -10.11
N GLN A 88 -5.44 -2.94 -9.19
CA GLN A 88 -6.08 -2.18 -8.11
C GLN A 88 -5.03 -1.58 -7.16
N TRP A 89 -3.99 -2.34 -6.85
CA TRP A 89 -2.86 -1.81 -6.07
C TRP A 89 -2.24 -0.60 -6.77
N ASN A 90 -1.93 -0.73 -8.05
CA ASN A 90 -1.32 0.34 -8.83
C ASN A 90 -2.18 1.60 -8.81
N ASN A 91 -3.47 1.46 -9.07
CA ASN A 91 -4.38 2.59 -9.09
C ASN A 91 -4.50 3.25 -7.72
N ALA A 92 -4.63 2.45 -6.67
CA ALA A 92 -4.75 2.97 -5.31
C ALA A 92 -3.45 3.65 -4.86
N PHE A 93 -2.31 3.07 -5.21
CA PHE A 93 -1.01 3.64 -4.87
C PHE A 93 -0.79 4.98 -5.58
N LEU A 94 -1.09 5.06 -6.88
CA LEU A 94 -0.95 6.31 -7.62
C LEU A 94 -1.90 7.38 -7.10
N THR A 95 -3.11 7.00 -6.70
CA THR A 95 -4.06 7.92 -6.09
C THR A 95 -3.51 8.49 -4.78
N TYR A 96 -2.94 7.63 -3.95
CA TYR A 96 -2.33 8.08 -2.70
C TYR A 96 -1.12 8.98 -2.94
N LYS A 97 -0.26 8.59 -3.87
CA LYS A 97 0.94 9.37 -4.22
C LYS A 97 0.53 10.76 -4.71
N ASP A 98 -0.48 10.84 -5.55
CA ASP A 98 -1.00 12.11 -6.06
C ASP A 98 -1.57 12.97 -4.93
N TYR A 99 -2.32 12.37 -4.02
CA TYR A 99 -2.84 13.07 -2.84
C TYR A 99 -1.70 13.66 -2.00
N ARG A 100 -0.64 12.89 -1.75
CA ARG A 100 0.49 13.38 -0.97
C ARG A 100 1.22 14.51 -1.68
N CYS A 101 1.39 14.43 -2.98
CA CYS A 101 2.03 15.49 -3.75
C CYS A 101 1.22 16.79 -3.66
N ARG A 102 -0.10 16.72 -3.81
CA ARG A 102 -0.96 17.89 -3.72
C ARG A 102 -0.91 18.52 -2.34
N ARG A 103 -0.92 17.68 -1.30
CA ARG A 103 -0.91 18.15 0.08
C ARG A 103 0.38 18.88 0.43
N GLU A 104 1.50 18.39 -0.07
CA GLU A 104 2.81 18.95 0.26
C GLU A 104 3.20 20.17 -0.56
N ARG A 105 2.56 20.35 -1.73
CA ARG A 105 2.93 21.40 -2.66
C ARG A 105 1.73 22.18 -3.20
N PRO A 106 0.78 22.59 -2.36
CA PRO A 106 -0.41 23.26 -2.89
C PRO A 106 -0.07 24.57 -3.59
N GLN A 107 0.86 25.38 -3.06
CA GLN A 107 1.25 26.66 -3.65
C GLN A 107 2.07 26.46 -4.91
N ARG A 108 2.94 25.47 -4.95
CA ARG A 108 3.71 25.17 -6.15
C ARG A 108 2.80 24.72 -7.28
N SER A 109 1.80 23.93 -6.97
CA SER A 109 0.83 23.48 -7.97
C SER A 109 0.07 24.67 -8.54
N ALA A 110 -0.36 25.61 -7.69
CA ALA A 110 -1.05 26.79 -8.14
C ALA A 110 -0.15 27.67 -9.00
N ALA A 111 1.10 27.84 -8.60
CA ALA A 111 2.06 28.63 -9.36
C ALA A 111 2.36 27.99 -10.73
N ALA A 112 2.51 26.68 -10.77
CA ALA A 112 2.74 25.95 -12.02
C ALA A 112 1.57 26.10 -12.98
N LEU A 113 0.35 26.05 -12.48
CA LEU A 113 -0.84 26.23 -13.31
C LEU A 113 -0.93 27.61 -13.93
N ARG A 114 -0.39 28.64 -13.26
CA ARG A 114 -0.38 29.99 -13.79
C ARG A 114 0.57 30.18 -14.97
N LEU A 115 1.56 29.31 -15.07
CA LEU A 115 2.53 29.38 -16.15
C LEU A 115 2.01 28.81 -17.47
N PHE A 116 0.89 28.15 -17.41
CA PHE A 116 0.25 27.54 -18.57
C PHE A 116 -1.06 28.23 -18.88
#